data_cb3b8133c954b766ad6cb10b2969f546
#
_entry.id   cb3b8133c954b766ad6cb10b2969f546
#
_cell.length_a   1.000
_cell.length_b   1.000
_cell.length_c   1.000
_cell.angle_alpha   90.00
_cell.angle_beta   90.00
_cell.angle_gamma   90.00
#
_symmetry.space_group_name_H-M   'P 1'
#
loop_
_entity.id
_entity.type
_entity.pdbx_description
1 polymer ?
#
loop_
_entity_poly.entity_id
_entity_poly.type
_entity_poly.pdbx_seq_one_letter_code
_entity_poly.pdbx_strand_id
1 'polypeptide(L)'
;MKRIYLLILLSICCTSSYAQNSKTNINNFLVKESLLKNSKLAIIAADSTENPLEQINGIYTFTVSGFSQTLTFNDGVAILPMKLEKSAFVYIKHENDQGTHSKLLYVYKKDGTLSPYAISSVWLVLFPAAIILLAFTFRKFIIAAVVIMLVFIYFNHSNGLNLSTFFESIFDGLKNLF
;
A
#
# COMPACT_ATOMS: atom_id res chain seq x y z
N MET A 1 -69.24 12.41 2.23
CA MET A 1 -68.25 12.11 3.28
C MET A 1 -67.51 10.80 3.03
N LYS A 2 -68.16 9.65 2.80
CA LYS A 2 -67.47 8.35 2.55
C LYS A 2 -66.41 8.36 1.43
N ARG A 3 -66.61 9.12 0.36
CA ARG A 3 -65.63 9.21 -0.78
C ARG A 3 -64.36 9.97 -0.45
N ILE A 4 -64.41 10.90 0.51
CA ILE A 4 -63.25 11.67 0.97
C ILE A 4 -62.34 10.79 1.82
N TYR A 5 -62.90 9.94 2.67
CA TYR A 5 -62.14 8.98 3.46
C TYR A 5 -61.41 7.95 2.58
N LEU A 6 -62.06 7.53 1.50
CA LEU A 6 -61.43 6.60 0.53
C LEU A 6 -60.22 7.23 -0.20
N LEU A 7 -60.30 8.52 -0.55
CA LEU A 7 -59.19 9.25 -1.16
C LEU A 7 -58.05 9.48 -0.20
N ILE A 8 -58.34 9.77 1.08
CA ILE A 8 -57.34 9.92 2.12
C ILE A 8 -56.65 8.58 2.40
N LEU A 9 -57.39 7.47 2.48
CA LEU A 9 -56.82 6.14 2.64
C LEU A 9 -55.92 5.71 1.49
N LEU A 10 -56.33 6.04 0.24
CA LEU A 10 -55.52 5.77 -0.96
C LEU A 10 -54.24 6.59 -1.01
N SER A 11 -54.27 7.85 -0.52
CA SER A 11 -53.09 8.72 -0.44
C SER A 11 -52.05 8.23 0.60
N ILE A 12 -52.49 7.62 1.68
CA ILE A 12 -51.62 7.05 2.73
C ILE A 12 -50.90 5.78 2.24
N CYS A 13 -51.54 4.97 1.37
CA CYS A 13 -50.92 3.79 0.79
C CYS A 13 -49.81 4.08 -0.20
N CYS A 14 -49.76 5.28 -0.83
CA CYS A 14 -48.76 5.67 -1.81
C CYS A 14 -47.45 6.19 -1.19
N THR A 15 -47.37 6.37 0.14
CA THR A 15 -46.18 6.87 0.83
C THR A 15 -45.23 5.76 1.32
N SER A 16 -45.58 4.52 1.12
CA SER A 16 -44.76 3.40 1.53
C SER A 16 -43.93 2.86 0.38
N SER A 17 -42.62 2.95 0.57
CA SER A 17 -41.57 2.20 -0.09
C SER A 17 -40.65 3.01 -1.03
N TYR A 18 -40.02 4.02 -0.49
CA TYR A 18 -38.63 4.22 -0.86
C TYR A 18 -37.82 3.23 -0.01
N ALA A 19 -37.63 2.03 -0.50
CA ALA A 19 -36.59 1.15 -0.03
C ALA A 19 -35.27 1.85 -0.38
N GLN A 20 -34.76 2.65 0.53
CA GLN A 20 -33.38 3.13 0.47
C GLN A 20 -32.50 1.87 0.55
N ASN A 21 -32.02 1.41 -0.58
CA ASN A 21 -30.83 0.57 -0.63
C ASN A 21 -29.70 1.41 -0.03
N SER A 22 -29.58 1.43 1.28
CA SER A 22 -28.43 2.01 1.97
C SER A 22 -27.22 1.18 1.54
N LYS A 23 -26.53 1.65 0.53
CA LYS A 23 -25.26 1.06 0.11
C LYS A 23 -24.35 1.12 1.32
N THR A 24 -24.14 -0.01 1.97
CA THR A 24 -23.31 -0.07 3.18
C THR A 24 -21.90 0.31 2.78
N ASN A 25 -21.32 1.34 3.40
CA ASN A 25 -19.98 1.84 3.07
C ASN A 25 -18.92 0.85 3.55
N ILE A 26 -17.92 0.60 2.72
CA ILE A 26 -16.74 -0.18 3.08
C ILE A 26 -15.67 0.80 3.58
N ASN A 27 -15.44 0.83 4.89
CA ASN A 27 -14.47 1.73 5.53
C ASN A 27 -13.13 1.05 5.82
N ASN A 28 -13.13 -0.26 5.91
CA ASN A 28 -11.92 -1.05 6.03
C ASN A 28 -12.06 -2.35 5.24
N PHE A 29 -10.94 -2.90 4.80
CA PHE A 29 -10.93 -4.14 4.05
C PHE A 29 -9.62 -4.90 4.28
N LEU A 30 -9.69 -6.21 4.21
CA LEU A 30 -8.55 -7.11 4.22
C LEU A 30 -8.26 -7.60 2.80
N VAL A 31 -7.02 -7.95 2.54
CA VAL A 31 -6.62 -8.54 1.27
C VAL A 31 -5.95 -9.87 1.56
N LYS A 32 -6.47 -10.92 0.96
CA LYS A 32 -5.94 -12.28 1.08
C LYS A 32 -5.80 -12.93 -0.29
N GLU A 33 -5.16 -14.06 -0.36
CA GLU A 33 -5.20 -14.88 -1.56
C GLU A 33 -6.64 -15.39 -1.79
N SER A 34 -7.06 -15.44 -3.05
CA SER A 34 -8.35 -16.04 -3.41
C SER A 34 -8.37 -17.53 -3.03
N LEU A 35 -9.47 -18.00 -2.47
CA LEU A 35 -9.68 -19.40 -2.08
C LEU A 35 -9.45 -20.39 -3.23
N LEU A 36 -9.64 -19.95 -4.46
CA LEU A 36 -9.43 -20.76 -5.66
C LEU A 36 -7.94 -20.95 -6.00
N LYS A 37 -7.01 -20.38 -5.24
CA LYS A 37 -5.55 -20.46 -5.47
C LYS A 37 -5.13 -20.24 -6.93
N ASN A 38 -5.81 -19.32 -7.61
CA ASN A 38 -5.62 -19.05 -9.04
C ASN A 38 -4.68 -17.85 -9.30
N SER A 39 -3.79 -17.56 -8.35
CA SER A 39 -2.90 -16.39 -8.35
C SER A 39 -3.65 -15.06 -8.40
N LYS A 40 -4.86 -15.00 -7.84
CA LYS A 40 -5.65 -13.79 -7.67
C LYS A 40 -5.77 -13.41 -6.20
N LEU A 41 -5.96 -12.12 -5.95
CA LEU A 41 -6.27 -11.61 -4.62
C LEU A 41 -7.78 -11.49 -4.43
N ALA A 42 -8.22 -11.65 -3.20
CA ALA A 42 -9.56 -11.36 -2.74
C ALA A 42 -9.52 -10.16 -1.79
N ILE A 43 -10.47 -9.25 -1.95
CA ILE A 43 -10.73 -8.16 -1.03
C ILE A 43 -11.90 -8.60 -0.15
N ILE A 44 -11.72 -8.52 1.16
CA ILE A 44 -12.73 -8.88 2.16
C ILE A 44 -13.09 -7.59 2.89
N ALA A 45 -14.35 -7.18 2.83
CA ALA A 45 -14.84 -6.05 3.62
C ALA A 45 -14.71 -6.37 5.11
N ALA A 46 -14.25 -5.44 5.90
CA ALA A 46 -13.99 -5.64 7.32
C ALA A 46 -14.39 -4.42 8.15
N ASP A 47 -14.58 -4.63 9.44
CA ASP A 47 -14.76 -3.57 10.41
C ASP A 47 -13.40 -2.97 10.84
N SER A 48 -13.41 -2.01 11.77
CA SER A 48 -12.20 -1.38 12.32
C SER A 48 -11.31 -2.34 13.12
N THR A 49 -11.85 -3.48 13.55
CA THR A 49 -11.16 -4.54 14.29
C THR A 49 -10.73 -5.71 13.40
N GLU A 50 -10.82 -5.52 12.07
CA GLU A 50 -10.47 -6.49 11.03
C GLU A 50 -11.35 -7.75 11.00
N ASN A 51 -12.57 -7.71 11.58
CA ASN A 51 -13.54 -8.78 11.42
C ASN A 51 -14.25 -8.66 10.07
N PRO A 52 -14.43 -9.76 9.32
CA PRO A 52 -15.14 -9.75 8.06
C PRO A 52 -16.61 -9.30 8.22
N LEU A 53 -17.07 -8.49 7.27
CA LEU A 53 -18.45 -8.00 7.18
C LEU A 53 -19.18 -8.76 6.07
N GLU A 54 -19.80 -9.89 6.42
CA GLU A 54 -20.50 -10.77 5.46
C GLU A 54 -21.77 -10.14 4.87
N GLN A 55 -22.35 -9.13 5.52
CA GLN A 55 -23.54 -8.44 5.01
C GLN A 55 -23.28 -7.51 3.81
N ILE A 56 -22.01 -7.29 3.44
CA ILE A 56 -21.66 -6.43 2.33
C ILE A 56 -21.88 -7.16 1.00
N ASN A 57 -22.89 -6.69 0.27
CA ASN A 57 -23.23 -7.20 -1.05
C ASN A 57 -23.39 -6.05 -2.02
N GLY A 58 -23.08 -6.25 -3.30
CA GLY A 58 -23.26 -5.25 -4.34
C GLY A 58 -21.98 -4.86 -5.07
N ILE A 59 -22.05 -3.78 -5.81
CA ILE A 59 -21.01 -3.34 -6.72
C ILE A 59 -20.29 -2.12 -6.11
N TYR A 60 -18.98 -2.24 -5.98
CA TYR A 60 -18.09 -1.20 -5.43
C TYR A 60 -16.92 -0.95 -6.36
N THR A 61 -16.49 0.31 -6.42
CA THR A 61 -15.34 0.70 -7.24
C THR A 61 -14.08 0.77 -6.38
N PHE A 62 -13.06 0.04 -6.82
CA PHE A 62 -11.72 0.05 -6.21
C PHE A 62 -10.70 0.49 -7.24
N THR A 63 -9.70 1.23 -6.82
CA THR A 63 -8.52 1.52 -7.64
C THR A 63 -7.39 0.58 -7.20
N VAL A 64 -6.88 -0.21 -8.12
CA VAL A 64 -5.82 -1.19 -7.87
C VAL A 64 -4.60 -0.82 -8.72
N SER A 65 -3.51 -0.46 -8.07
CA SER A 65 -2.26 -0.02 -8.72
C SER A 65 -2.48 1.04 -9.82
N GLY A 66 -3.39 1.99 -9.56
CA GLY A 66 -3.71 3.09 -10.48
C GLY A 66 -4.87 2.80 -11.45
N PHE A 67 -5.35 1.57 -11.55
CA PHE A 67 -6.47 1.21 -12.42
C PHE A 67 -7.78 1.09 -11.64
N SER A 68 -8.79 1.85 -12.06
CA SER A 68 -10.13 1.75 -11.47
C SER A 68 -10.82 0.47 -11.94
N GLN A 69 -11.35 -0.29 -11.02
CA GLN A 69 -12.02 -1.57 -11.25
C GLN A 69 -13.32 -1.63 -10.47
N THR A 70 -14.36 -2.11 -11.12
CA THR A 70 -15.65 -2.38 -10.49
C THR A 70 -15.69 -3.82 -10.01
N LEU A 71 -15.86 -4.02 -8.70
CA LEU A 71 -15.84 -5.31 -8.06
C LEU A 71 -17.22 -5.64 -7.49
N THR A 72 -17.69 -6.86 -7.73
CA THR A 72 -18.92 -7.36 -7.13
C THR A 72 -18.58 -8.08 -5.83
N PHE A 73 -19.10 -7.57 -4.73
CA PHE A 73 -19.02 -8.20 -3.42
C PHE A 73 -20.19 -9.15 -3.23
N ASN A 74 -19.87 -10.36 -2.80
CA ASN A 74 -20.83 -11.38 -2.36
C ASN A 74 -20.37 -11.81 -0.96
N ASP A 75 -21.27 -11.71 0.02
CA ASP A 75 -20.99 -12.05 1.42
C ASP A 75 -19.68 -11.41 1.93
N GLY A 76 -19.49 -10.14 1.63
CA GLY A 76 -18.32 -9.36 2.05
C GLY A 76 -17.04 -9.63 1.28
N VAL A 77 -17.04 -10.45 0.25
CA VAL A 77 -15.83 -10.84 -0.49
C VAL A 77 -15.94 -10.48 -1.98
N ALA A 78 -14.90 -9.89 -2.51
CA ALA A 78 -14.75 -9.66 -3.95
C ALA A 78 -13.39 -10.17 -4.44
N ILE A 79 -13.35 -10.75 -5.63
CA ILE A 79 -12.12 -11.27 -6.23
C ILE A 79 -11.61 -10.27 -7.25
N LEU A 80 -10.33 -9.92 -7.15
CA LEU A 80 -9.67 -9.09 -8.15
C LEU A 80 -9.50 -9.87 -9.46
N PRO A 81 -9.89 -9.27 -10.61
CA PRO A 81 -9.78 -9.95 -11.90
C PRO A 81 -8.33 -10.18 -12.33
N MET A 82 -7.40 -9.35 -11.80
CA MET A 82 -5.98 -9.38 -12.13
C MET A 82 -5.28 -10.59 -11.52
N LYS A 83 -4.50 -11.32 -12.33
CA LYS A 83 -3.59 -12.38 -11.87
C LYS A 83 -2.22 -11.77 -11.59
N LEU A 84 -1.61 -12.20 -10.50
CA LEU A 84 -0.22 -11.86 -10.17
C LEU A 84 0.70 -12.98 -10.63
N GLU A 85 1.57 -12.68 -11.58
CA GLU A 85 2.54 -13.66 -12.12
C GLU A 85 3.80 -13.76 -11.28
N LYS A 86 4.17 -12.67 -10.61
CA LYS A 86 5.36 -12.54 -9.75
C LYS A 86 5.05 -11.73 -8.50
N SER A 87 5.96 -11.77 -7.54
CA SER A 87 5.88 -10.89 -6.34
C SER A 87 5.87 -9.43 -6.77
N ALA A 88 4.96 -8.64 -6.20
CA ALA A 88 4.79 -7.24 -6.57
C ALA A 88 4.20 -6.42 -5.42
N PHE A 89 4.41 -5.11 -5.47
CA PHE A 89 3.66 -4.18 -4.64
C PHE A 89 2.30 -3.92 -5.27
N VAL A 90 1.25 -3.97 -4.47
CA VAL A 90 -0.13 -3.70 -4.88
C VAL A 90 -0.70 -2.63 -3.98
N TYR A 91 -1.11 -1.52 -4.58
CA TYR A 91 -1.81 -0.44 -3.89
C TYR A 91 -3.29 -0.54 -4.20
N ILE A 92 -4.12 -0.65 -3.16
CA ILE A 92 -5.57 -0.76 -3.28
C ILE A 92 -6.20 0.42 -2.57
N LYS A 93 -7.09 1.12 -3.26
CA LYS A 93 -7.80 2.30 -2.76
C LYS A 93 -9.30 2.15 -3.02
N HIS A 94 -10.11 2.52 -2.04
CA HIS A 94 -11.57 2.67 -2.14
C HIS A 94 -11.97 4.04 -1.64
N GLU A 95 -12.82 4.74 -2.36
CA GLU A 95 -13.39 6.04 -2.00
C GLU A 95 -14.88 5.88 -1.75
N ASN A 96 -15.35 6.42 -0.63
CA ASN A 96 -16.75 6.49 -0.28
C ASN A 96 -17.06 7.83 0.39
N ASP A 97 -18.31 8.02 0.85
CA ASP A 97 -18.77 9.26 1.47
C ASP A 97 -18.04 9.60 2.79
N GLN A 98 -17.37 8.64 3.40
CA GLN A 98 -16.59 8.82 4.64
C GLN A 98 -15.10 9.10 4.37
N GLY A 99 -14.68 9.06 3.09
CA GLY A 99 -13.33 9.38 2.68
C GLY A 99 -12.63 8.31 1.86
N THR A 100 -11.32 8.38 1.85
CA THR A 100 -10.45 7.47 1.10
C THR A 100 -9.84 6.42 2.04
N HIS A 101 -10.07 5.17 1.73
CA HIS A 101 -9.53 4.03 2.44
C HIS A 101 -8.54 3.30 1.54
N SER A 102 -7.29 3.16 1.99
CA SER A 102 -6.25 2.57 1.14
C SER A 102 -5.31 1.65 1.93
N LYS A 103 -4.78 0.65 1.24
CA LYS A 103 -3.74 -0.25 1.76
C LYS A 103 -2.67 -0.48 0.69
N LEU A 104 -1.42 -0.37 1.10
CA LEU A 104 -0.28 -0.80 0.31
C LEU A 104 0.17 -2.18 0.81
N LEU A 105 0.29 -3.12 -0.10
CA LEU A 105 0.69 -4.48 0.21
C LEU A 105 1.92 -4.88 -0.61
N TYR A 106 2.79 -5.65 -0.01
CA TYR A 106 3.76 -6.45 -0.74
C TYR A 106 3.22 -7.88 -0.85
N VAL A 107 2.91 -8.31 -2.05
CA VAL A 107 2.39 -9.66 -2.31
C VAL A 107 3.56 -10.53 -2.71
N TYR A 108 3.94 -11.45 -1.84
CA TYR A 108 4.97 -12.43 -2.12
C TYR A 108 4.36 -13.66 -2.78
N LYS A 109 4.91 -14.04 -3.93
CA LYS A 109 4.48 -15.25 -4.65
C LYS A 109 5.54 -16.32 -4.54
N LYS A 110 5.14 -17.48 -3.99
CA LYS A 110 5.98 -18.68 -3.91
C LYS A 110 5.13 -19.90 -4.22
N ASP A 111 5.64 -20.76 -5.10
CA ASP A 111 5.01 -22.04 -5.47
C ASP A 111 3.52 -21.92 -5.84
N GLY A 112 3.16 -20.83 -6.54
CA GLY A 112 1.78 -20.56 -6.97
C GLY A 112 0.89 -19.95 -5.89
N THR A 113 1.35 -19.85 -4.64
CA THR A 113 0.62 -19.26 -3.51
C THR A 113 0.98 -17.79 -3.36
N LEU A 114 -0.01 -16.95 -3.05
CA LEU A 114 0.14 -15.53 -2.79
C LEU A 114 0.06 -15.24 -1.29
N SER A 115 1.07 -14.58 -0.77
CA SER A 115 1.10 -14.10 0.62
C SER A 115 1.11 -12.57 0.64
N PRO A 116 -0.03 -11.91 0.83
CA PRO A 116 -0.09 -10.45 0.94
C PRO A 116 0.32 -9.98 2.34
N TYR A 117 1.30 -9.09 2.40
CA TYR A 117 1.76 -8.41 3.61
C TYR A 117 1.39 -6.94 3.54
N ALA A 118 0.57 -6.48 4.47
CA ALA A 118 0.21 -5.07 4.55
C ALA A 118 1.38 -4.23 5.07
N ILE A 119 1.70 -3.16 4.36
CA ILE A 119 2.73 -2.19 4.75
C ILE A 119 2.04 -1.03 5.45
N SER A 120 2.36 -0.81 6.71
CA SER A 120 1.82 0.32 7.46
C SER A 120 2.30 1.65 6.87
N SER A 121 1.39 2.60 6.72
CA SER A 121 1.67 3.95 6.23
C SER A 121 2.73 4.68 7.07
N VAL A 122 2.86 4.33 8.35
CA VAL A 122 3.88 4.88 9.26
C VAL A 122 5.29 4.61 8.73
N TRP A 123 5.57 3.41 8.23
CA TRP A 123 6.88 3.06 7.69
C TRP A 123 7.23 3.83 6.42
N LEU A 124 6.21 4.18 5.60
CA LEU A 124 6.39 4.97 4.38
C LEU A 124 6.88 6.40 4.67
N VAL A 125 6.53 6.93 5.83
CA VAL A 125 6.98 8.26 6.28
C VAL A 125 8.27 8.15 7.11
N LEU A 126 8.34 7.18 8.01
CA LEU A 126 9.45 7.01 8.94
C LEU A 126 10.77 6.71 8.21
N PHE A 127 10.74 5.90 7.16
CA PHE A 127 11.95 5.50 6.44
C PHE A 127 12.63 6.68 5.72
N PRO A 128 11.94 7.49 4.91
CA PRO A 128 12.52 8.71 4.34
C PRO A 128 12.97 9.72 5.40
N ALA A 129 12.19 9.90 6.47
CA ALA A 129 12.54 10.79 7.57
C ALA A 129 13.84 10.36 8.26
N ALA A 130 14.03 9.06 8.50
CA ALA A 130 15.26 8.51 9.07
C ALA A 130 16.47 8.76 8.13
N ILE A 131 16.30 8.59 6.82
CA ILE A 131 17.37 8.87 5.84
C ILE A 131 17.76 10.34 5.86
N ILE A 132 16.78 11.25 5.91
CA ILE A 132 17.02 12.69 5.99
C ILE A 132 17.78 13.02 7.27
N LEU A 133 17.37 12.46 8.42
CA LEU A 133 18.02 12.68 9.71
C LEU A 133 19.45 12.15 9.71
N LEU A 134 19.70 10.97 9.13
CA LEU A 134 21.04 10.43 8.91
C LEU A 134 21.88 11.38 8.03
N ALA A 135 21.34 11.88 6.93
CA ALA A 135 22.04 12.81 6.04
C ALA A 135 22.45 14.09 6.78
N PHE A 136 21.59 14.65 7.65
CA PHE A 136 21.95 15.79 8.49
C PHE A 136 23.06 15.48 9.49
N THR A 137 23.00 14.33 10.14
CA THR A 137 23.99 13.89 11.13
C THR A 137 25.35 13.68 10.46
N PHE A 138 25.39 13.06 9.29
CA PHE A 138 26.62 12.76 8.55
C PHE A 138 27.12 13.90 7.66
N ARG A 139 26.43 15.04 7.60
CA ARG A 139 26.84 16.19 6.77
C ARG A 139 28.30 16.59 6.98
N LYS A 140 28.75 16.64 8.23
CA LYS A 140 30.15 16.97 8.57
C LYS A 140 31.15 15.94 8.04
N PHE A 141 30.77 14.65 8.11
CA PHE A 141 31.59 13.57 7.59
C PHE A 141 31.69 13.57 6.05
N ILE A 142 30.58 13.91 5.36
CA ILE A 142 30.58 14.06 3.90
C ILE A 142 31.51 15.20 3.50
N ILE A 143 31.46 16.35 4.17
CA ILE A 143 32.36 17.47 3.88
C ILE A 143 33.81 17.07 4.13
N ALA A 144 34.12 16.40 5.24
CA ALA A 144 35.44 15.91 5.54
C ALA A 144 35.94 14.90 4.48
N ALA A 145 35.11 13.97 4.04
CA ALA A 145 35.43 13.01 2.98
C ALA A 145 35.74 13.71 1.63
N VAL A 146 34.95 14.73 1.28
CA VAL A 146 35.19 15.52 0.05
C VAL A 146 36.52 16.28 0.16
N VAL A 147 36.81 16.88 1.32
CA VAL A 147 38.10 17.60 1.52
C VAL A 147 39.26 16.61 1.43
N ILE A 148 39.19 15.44 2.07
CA ILE A 148 40.20 14.41 1.98
C ILE A 148 40.39 13.94 0.51
N MET A 149 39.30 13.76 -0.21
CA MET A 149 39.34 13.37 -1.63
C MET A 149 40.01 14.44 -2.48
N LEU A 150 39.74 15.72 -2.28
CA LEU A 150 40.39 16.82 -2.97
C LEU A 150 41.87 16.92 -2.67
N VAL A 151 42.26 16.77 -1.42
CA VAL A 151 43.67 16.70 -0.99
C VAL A 151 44.36 15.52 -1.68
N PHE A 152 43.69 14.36 -1.71
CA PHE A 152 44.23 13.19 -2.38
C PHE A 152 44.40 13.36 -3.86
N ILE A 153 43.45 13.95 -4.56
CA ILE A 153 43.55 14.28 -6.00
C ILE A 153 44.72 15.24 -6.26
N TYR A 154 44.90 16.26 -5.39
CA TYR A 154 45.99 17.20 -5.49
C TYR A 154 47.36 16.49 -5.36
N PHE A 155 47.55 15.63 -4.36
CA PHE A 155 48.79 14.87 -4.16
C PHE A 155 49.02 13.84 -5.26
N ASN A 156 47.98 13.21 -5.79
CA ASN A 156 48.07 12.30 -6.91
C ASN A 156 48.59 13.02 -8.20
N HIS A 157 48.08 14.22 -8.44
CA HIS A 157 48.50 15.02 -9.59
C HIS A 157 49.91 15.57 -9.41
N SER A 158 50.30 15.98 -8.22
CA SER A 158 51.59 16.61 -7.92
C SER A 158 52.75 15.62 -7.73
N ASN A 159 52.51 14.44 -7.17
CA ASN A 159 53.54 13.51 -6.70
C ASN A 159 53.44 12.09 -7.26
N GLY A 160 52.58 11.87 -8.28
CA GLY A 160 52.48 10.57 -8.95
C GLY A 160 51.97 9.43 -8.04
N LEU A 161 51.25 9.77 -6.93
CA LEU A 161 50.66 8.78 -6.02
C LEU A 161 49.55 8.03 -6.75
N ASN A 162 49.74 6.73 -6.97
CA ASN A 162 48.75 5.93 -7.66
C ASN A 162 47.61 5.52 -6.68
N LEU A 163 46.36 5.78 -7.10
CA LEU A 163 45.17 5.41 -6.30
C LEU A 163 45.14 3.93 -5.92
N SER A 164 45.62 3.07 -6.80
CA SER A 164 45.71 1.63 -6.56
C SER A 164 46.62 1.29 -5.37
N THR A 165 47.84 1.83 -5.35
CA THR A 165 48.81 1.61 -4.26
C THR A 165 48.36 2.20 -2.93
N PHE A 166 47.57 3.27 -2.94
CA PHE A 166 46.99 3.84 -1.71
C PHE A 166 45.96 2.91 -1.09
N PHE A 167 45.02 2.40 -1.86
CA PHE A 167 44.05 1.44 -1.37
C PHE A 167 44.70 0.13 -0.93
N GLU A 168 45.67 -0.39 -1.66
CA GLU A 168 46.45 -1.56 -1.25
C GLU A 168 47.12 -1.35 0.10
N SER A 169 47.78 -0.20 0.31
CA SER A 169 48.45 0.08 1.59
C SER A 169 47.48 0.21 2.77
N ILE A 170 46.25 0.74 2.55
CA ILE A 170 45.19 0.76 3.58
C ILE A 170 44.71 -0.67 3.88
N PHE A 171 44.45 -1.48 2.86
CA PHE A 171 44.02 -2.87 3.03
C PHE A 171 45.06 -3.71 3.73
N ASP A 172 46.34 -3.56 3.39
CA ASP A 172 47.45 -4.26 4.06
C ASP A 172 47.66 -3.78 5.50
N GLY A 173 47.48 -2.48 5.76
CA GLY A 173 47.50 -1.92 7.09
C GLY A 173 46.36 -2.44 7.96
N LEU A 174 45.14 -2.54 7.42
CA LEU A 174 43.97 -3.11 8.11
C LEU A 174 44.13 -4.61 8.37
N LYS A 175 44.71 -5.37 7.44
CA LYS A 175 44.96 -6.82 7.56
C LYS A 175 45.98 -7.15 8.60
N ASN A 176 46.93 -6.25 8.85
CA ASN A 176 47.94 -6.40 9.89
C ASN A 176 47.48 -5.96 11.30
N LEU A 177 46.26 -5.37 11.41
CA LEU A 177 45.68 -4.95 12.68
C LEU A 177 44.73 -6.02 13.29
N PHE A 178 44.36 -7.02 12.52
CA PHE A 178 43.55 -8.18 12.93
C PHE A 178 44.29 -9.49 12.64
#